data_f685e2904ee9a2f611baa66959389185
#
_entry.id   f685e2904ee9a2f611baa66959389185
#
_cell.length_a   1.000
_cell.length_b   1.000
_cell.length_c   1.000
_cell.angle_alpha   90.00
_cell.angle_beta   90.00
_cell.angle_gamma   90.00
#
_symmetry.space_group_name_H-M   'P 1'
#
loop_
_entity.id
_entity.type
_entity.pdbx_description
1 polymer ?
#
loop_
_entity_poly.entity_id
_entity_poly.type
_entity_poly.pdbx_seq_one_letter_code
_entity_poly.pdbx_strand_id
1 'polypeptide(L)'
;MAALLIFYLFISSLIADLIRIIQKYLIKEKHRNFIPNIHKKGLLAIIIFTVIITSSVYGMNHIELTEYNLTTDKIDNESYSILFISDVHYGTVQNTQLVKDSILKMNNLKPDIVVLGGDIVDERTTKADMQEIFEELGKINSTYGTYYIFGNHDRQPYTTDYENGNRTFTDSDLTQSIEKNRIKILNNDKIIINNDIVLVGRSDAEWEDSINRTDVNEILNESDLSKYIVVLDHQPVEYEKNSQEHVDLQLSGHTHGGQVFPYGTLYQLSGRLNYGEYEIGDMKQIVSSGLTGWGWPMRNEAKCEYVLININ
;
A
#
# COMPACT_ATOMS: atom_id res chain seq x y z
N MET A 1 7.48 16.84 9.40
CA MET A 1 7.89 17.59 8.19
C MET A 1 9.26 18.27 8.33
N ALA A 2 9.49 19.20 9.27
CA ALA A 2 10.78 19.92 9.36
C ALA A 2 12.01 19.00 9.47
N ALA A 3 11.99 17.99 10.33
CA ALA A 3 13.08 17.05 10.49
C ALA A 3 13.44 16.31 9.19
N LEU A 4 12.44 15.90 8.41
CA LEU A 4 12.63 15.24 7.12
C LEU A 4 13.26 16.17 6.08
N LEU A 5 12.83 17.42 6.01
CA LEU A 5 13.44 18.43 5.13
C LEU A 5 14.89 18.71 5.49
N ILE A 6 15.21 18.80 6.79
CA ILE A 6 16.58 18.96 7.28
C ILE A 6 17.42 17.75 6.90
N PHE A 7 16.88 16.54 7.06
CA PHE A 7 17.56 15.30 6.66
C PHE A 7 17.89 15.32 5.16
N TYR A 8 16.93 15.62 4.28
CA TYR A 8 17.21 15.67 2.84
C TYR A 8 18.17 16.79 2.45
N LEU A 9 18.14 17.95 3.12
CA LEU A 9 19.12 18.98 2.90
C LEU A 9 20.54 18.54 3.29
N PHE A 10 20.66 17.83 4.40
CA PHE A 10 21.92 17.24 4.84
C PHE A 10 22.44 16.19 3.84
N ILE A 11 21.60 15.24 3.42
CA ILE A 11 21.97 14.24 2.39
C ILE A 11 22.36 14.92 1.09
N SER A 12 21.62 15.94 0.64
CA SER A 12 21.95 16.71 -0.56
C SER A 12 23.33 17.40 -0.46
N SER A 13 23.67 17.87 0.73
CA SER A 13 24.99 18.46 0.99
C SER A 13 26.11 17.41 0.92
N LEU A 14 25.89 16.22 1.49
CA LEU A 14 26.85 15.11 1.42
C LEU A 14 27.05 14.64 -0.03
N ILE A 15 25.98 14.52 -0.82
CA ILE A 15 26.04 14.15 -2.24
C ILE A 15 26.82 15.22 -3.03
N ALA A 16 26.55 16.50 -2.80
CA ALA A 16 27.26 17.60 -3.44
C ALA A 16 28.76 17.60 -3.12
N ASP A 17 29.13 17.32 -1.87
CA ASP A 17 30.54 17.20 -1.45
C ASP A 17 31.22 15.96 -2.06
N LEU A 18 30.53 14.83 -2.12
CA LEU A 18 31.03 13.62 -2.80
C LEU A 18 31.30 13.89 -4.27
N ILE A 19 30.36 14.51 -4.98
CA ILE A 19 30.53 14.92 -6.40
C ILE A 19 31.75 15.84 -6.53
N ARG A 20 31.92 16.80 -5.65
CA ARG A 20 33.07 17.71 -5.63
C ARG A 20 34.39 16.97 -5.45
N ILE A 21 34.44 15.99 -4.52
CA ILE A 21 35.61 15.17 -4.28
C ILE A 21 35.93 14.34 -5.52
N ILE A 22 34.96 13.64 -6.09
CA ILE A 22 35.13 12.86 -7.32
C ILE A 22 35.66 13.71 -8.46
N GLN A 23 35.09 14.89 -8.68
CA GLN A 23 35.56 15.83 -9.71
C GLN A 23 36.99 16.28 -9.48
N LYS A 24 37.39 16.52 -8.24
CA LYS A 24 38.75 16.92 -7.88
C LYS A 24 39.79 15.85 -8.26
N TYR A 25 39.45 14.56 -8.13
CA TYR A 25 40.38 13.45 -8.39
C TYR A 25 40.31 12.93 -9.84
N LEU A 26 39.13 12.94 -10.46
CA LEU A 26 38.93 12.37 -11.80
C LEU A 26 39.16 13.36 -12.95
N ILE A 27 38.99 14.67 -12.73
CA ILE A 27 39.11 15.67 -13.77
C ILE A 27 40.56 16.20 -13.79
N LYS A 28 41.22 16.02 -14.96
CA LYS A 28 42.57 16.53 -15.19
C LYS A 28 42.59 18.05 -14.96
N GLU A 29 43.72 18.56 -14.45
CA GLU A 29 43.92 19.97 -14.09
C GLU A 29 43.54 20.96 -15.21
N LYS A 30 43.82 20.60 -16.47
CA LYS A 30 43.50 21.37 -17.66
C LYS A 30 42.00 21.69 -17.85
N HIS A 31 41.10 20.85 -17.31
CA HIS A 31 39.66 20.98 -17.46
C HIS A 31 38.98 21.48 -16.15
N ARG A 32 39.75 21.68 -15.09
CA ARG A 32 39.23 22.10 -13.78
C ARG A 32 38.59 23.51 -13.80
N ASN A 33 39.04 24.37 -14.70
CA ASN A 33 38.50 25.72 -14.91
C ASN A 33 37.12 25.71 -15.60
N PHE A 34 36.71 24.58 -16.16
CA PHE A 34 35.40 24.40 -16.81
C PHE A 34 34.30 23.91 -15.82
N ILE A 35 34.67 23.59 -14.58
CA ILE A 35 33.70 23.20 -13.54
C ILE A 35 32.97 24.49 -13.14
N PRO A 36 31.65 24.55 -13.34
CA PRO A 36 30.89 25.73 -12.98
C PRO A 36 31.06 26.06 -11.49
N ASN A 37 31.02 27.34 -11.17
CA ASN A 37 31.01 27.83 -9.77
C ASN A 37 29.80 27.34 -8.94
N ILE A 38 29.03 26.36 -9.47
CA ILE A 38 27.85 25.75 -8.86
C ILE A 38 28.11 25.12 -7.48
N HIS A 39 29.38 24.74 -7.22
CA HIS A 39 29.80 24.27 -5.91
C HIS A 39 30.06 25.40 -4.91
N LYS A 40 30.18 26.64 -5.39
CA LYS A 40 30.33 27.78 -4.50
C LYS A 40 28.98 28.11 -3.85
N LYS A 41 29.03 28.37 -2.53
CA LYS A 41 27.86 28.77 -1.75
C LYS A 41 26.76 27.69 -1.59
N GLY A 42 27.08 26.42 -1.78
CA GLY A 42 26.10 25.32 -1.60
C GLY A 42 25.02 25.20 -2.66
N LEU A 43 25.15 25.91 -3.81
CA LEU A 43 24.13 25.94 -4.84
C LEU A 43 23.80 24.53 -5.39
N LEU A 44 24.83 23.65 -5.55
CA LEU A 44 24.60 22.28 -5.99
C LEU A 44 23.77 21.49 -4.98
N ALA A 45 24.02 21.63 -3.69
CA ALA A 45 23.21 20.97 -2.65
C ALA A 45 21.76 21.45 -2.70
N ILE A 46 21.53 22.74 -2.90
CA ILE A 46 20.17 23.30 -3.05
C ILE A 46 19.47 22.72 -4.30
N ILE A 47 20.17 22.59 -5.42
CA ILE A 47 19.59 21.99 -6.64
C ILE A 47 19.22 20.52 -6.38
N ILE A 48 20.11 19.72 -5.79
CA ILE A 48 19.85 18.32 -5.48
C ILE A 48 18.65 18.21 -4.53
N PHE A 49 18.63 19.02 -3.47
CA PHE A 49 17.51 19.08 -2.53
C PHE A 49 16.18 19.41 -3.25
N THR A 50 16.18 20.43 -4.11
CA THR A 50 14.98 20.81 -4.86
C THR A 50 14.51 19.67 -5.77
N VAL A 51 15.42 18.98 -6.44
CA VAL A 51 15.09 17.82 -7.29
C VAL A 51 14.48 16.69 -6.44
N ILE A 52 15.07 16.37 -5.30
CA ILE A 52 14.52 15.33 -4.39
C ILE A 52 13.12 15.71 -3.94
N ILE A 53 12.90 16.93 -3.46
CA ILE A 53 11.59 17.34 -2.96
C ILE A 53 10.54 17.39 -4.08
N THR A 54 10.88 17.97 -5.25
CA THR A 54 9.94 18.02 -6.38
C THR A 54 9.58 16.64 -6.90
N SER A 55 10.53 15.73 -7.01
CA SER A 55 10.27 14.35 -7.40
C SER A 55 9.44 13.60 -6.35
N SER A 56 9.66 13.88 -5.05
CA SER A 56 8.88 13.27 -3.96
C SER A 56 7.42 13.74 -3.95
N VAL A 57 7.19 15.02 -4.23
CA VAL A 57 5.83 15.58 -4.39
C VAL A 57 5.18 15.03 -5.65
N TYR A 58 5.92 14.90 -6.74
CA TYR A 58 5.42 14.28 -7.97
C TYR A 58 5.01 12.82 -7.73
N GLY A 59 5.87 12.00 -7.09
CA GLY A 59 5.58 10.60 -6.77
C GLY A 59 4.32 10.44 -5.93
N MET A 60 4.09 11.35 -4.97
CA MET A 60 2.86 11.36 -4.16
C MET A 60 1.60 11.65 -4.98
N ASN A 61 1.71 12.45 -6.05
CA ASN A 61 0.59 12.86 -6.89
C ASN A 61 0.48 12.04 -8.18
N HIS A 62 1.18 10.93 -8.28
CA HIS A 62 1.17 10.07 -9.45
C HIS A 62 0.82 8.64 -9.05
N ILE A 63 -0.45 8.25 -9.29
CA ILE A 63 -0.97 6.91 -8.99
C ILE A 63 -0.90 6.06 -10.24
N GLU A 64 -0.27 4.89 -10.14
CA GLU A 64 -0.01 3.97 -11.25
C GLU A 64 -0.71 2.62 -11.05
N LEU A 65 -0.97 1.94 -12.15
CA LEU A 65 -1.33 0.52 -12.16
C LEU A 65 -0.04 -0.31 -12.05
N THR A 66 -0.06 -1.30 -11.14
CA THR A 66 0.92 -2.39 -11.11
C THR A 66 0.22 -3.69 -11.45
N GLU A 67 0.80 -4.49 -12.33
CA GLU A 67 0.22 -5.75 -12.76
C GLU A 67 1.13 -6.93 -12.39
N TYR A 68 0.52 -7.99 -11.83
CA TYR A 68 1.15 -9.28 -11.61
C TYR A 68 0.40 -10.36 -12.38
N ASN A 69 1.13 -11.30 -12.97
CA ASN A 69 0.56 -12.44 -13.67
C ASN A 69 1.03 -13.72 -12.98
N LEU A 70 0.10 -14.42 -12.35
CA LEU A 70 0.34 -15.64 -11.62
C LEU A 70 -0.25 -16.83 -12.39
N THR A 71 0.40 -17.97 -12.30
CA THR A 71 -0.07 -19.23 -12.91
C THR A 71 -0.31 -20.26 -11.84
N THR A 72 -1.35 -21.10 -12.03
CA THR A 72 -1.69 -22.17 -11.08
C THR A 72 -2.32 -23.34 -11.80
N ASP A 73 -2.10 -24.55 -11.27
CA ASP A 73 -2.76 -25.77 -11.73
C ASP A 73 -4.08 -26.05 -10.97
N LYS A 74 -4.46 -25.16 -10.03
CA LYS A 74 -5.68 -25.33 -9.22
C LYS A 74 -6.94 -24.76 -9.88
N ILE A 75 -6.80 -24.01 -10.97
CA ILE A 75 -7.89 -23.38 -11.71
C ILE A 75 -7.88 -23.93 -13.13
N ASP A 76 -8.93 -24.66 -13.51
CA ASP A 76 -9.07 -25.28 -14.82
C ASP A 76 -9.89 -24.40 -15.77
N ASN A 77 -9.32 -24.04 -16.94
CA ASN A 77 -10.00 -23.36 -18.08
C ASN A 77 -10.60 -21.98 -17.79
N GLU A 78 -10.33 -21.40 -16.63
CA GLU A 78 -10.78 -20.05 -16.26
C GLU A 78 -9.56 -19.16 -15.92
N SER A 79 -9.77 -17.88 -15.93
CA SER A 79 -8.81 -16.90 -15.44
C SER A 79 -9.54 -15.89 -14.57
N TYR A 80 -8.86 -15.37 -13.56
CA TYR A 80 -9.43 -14.40 -12.65
C TYR A 80 -8.53 -13.17 -12.55
N SER A 81 -9.14 -12.00 -12.48
CA SER A 81 -8.46 -10.73 -12.20
C SER A 81 -8.90 -10.18 -10.85
N ILE A 82 -7.95 -9.96 -9.95
CA ILE A 82 -8.17 -9.34 -8.64
C ILE A 82 -7.62 -7.93 -8.67
N LEU A 83 -8.46 -6.93 -8.49
CA LEU A 83 -8.05 -5.56 -8.24
C LEU A 83 -7.87 -5.35 -6.74
N PHE A 84 -6.63 -5.11 -6.32
CA PHE A 84 -6.26 -4.87 -4.94
C PHE A 84 -5.96 -3.38 -4.69
N ILE A 85 -6.62 -2.80 -3.70
CA ILE A 85 -6.53 -1.39 -3.30
C ILE A 85 -6.32 -1.36 -1.78
N SER A 86 -5.25 -0.74 -1.31
CA SER A 86 -4.98 -0.55 0.12
C SER A 86 -4.47 0.86 0.40
N ASP A 87 -4.42 1.24 1.66
CA ASP A 87 -3.74 2.44 2.14
C ASP A 87 -4.17 3.71 1.37
N VAL A 88 -5.46 4.00 1.40
CA VAL A 88 -6.05 5.17 0.74
C VAL A 88 -5.96 6.40 1.63
N HIS A 89 -6.14 6.25 2.96
CA HIS A 89 -6.13 7.35 3.94
C HIS A 89 -6.90 8.58 3.45
N TYR A 90 -8.13 8.33 3.02
CA TYR A 90 -8.92 9.30 2.28
C TYR A 90 -9.23 10.57 3.05
N GLY A 91 -9.11 11.72 2.37
CA GLY A 91 -9.40 13.03 2.95
C GLY A 91 -8.27 13.59 3.83
N THR A 92 -7.10 12.96 3.88
CA THR A 92 -6.02 13.33 4.82
C THR A 92 -4.83 14.02 4.16
N VAL A 93 -4.04 13.32 3.37
CA VAL A 93 -2.80 13.85 2.77
C VAL A 93 -2.98 14.09 1.27
N GLN A 94 -3.68 13.19 0.60
CA GLN A 94 -3.82 13.20 -0.85
C GLN A 94 -5.03 14.02 -1.30
N ASN A 95 -4.95 14.55 -2.51
CA ASN A 95 -6.08 15.21 -3.15
C ASN A 95 -7.18 14.18 -3.46
N THR A 96 -8.38 14.39 -2.89
CA THR A 96 -9.52 13.48 -3.07
C THR A 96 -9.96 13.33 -4.52
N GLN A 97 -9.82 14.38 -5.34
CA GLN A 97 -10.13 14.29 -6.76
C GLN A 97 -9.20 13.32 -7.50
N LEU A 98 -7.91 13.29 -7.16
CA LEU A 98 -6.95 12.35 -7.74
C LEU A 98 -7.31 10.90 -7.40
N VAL A 99 -7.78 10.65 -6.18
CA VAL A 99 -8.26 9.32 -5.76
C VAL A 99 -9.51 8.93 -6.58
N LYS A 100 -10.48 9.82 -6.72
CA LYS A 100 -11.69 9.57 -7.54
C LYS A 100 -11.36 9.32 -9.01
N ASP A 101 -10.44 10.11 -9.58
CA ASP A 101 -9.99 9.90 -10.97
C ASP A 101 -9.29 8.53 -11.15
N SER A 102 -8.60 8.06 -10.12
CA SER A 102 -7.99 6.72 -10.12
C SER A 102 -9.05 5.62 -10.02
N ILE A 103 -10.09 5.79 -9.21
CA ILE A 103 -11.23 4.87 -9.12
C ILE A 103 -11.93 4.72 -10.48
N LEU A 104 -12.09 5.82 -11.24
CA LEU A 104 -12.62 5.75 -12.60
C LEU A 104 -11.73 4.91 -13.54
N LYS A 105 -10.41 5.01 -13.41
CA LYS A 105 -9.48 4.17 -14.18
C LYS A 105 -9.57 2.70 -13.77
N MET A 106 -9.67 2.41 -12.47
CA MET A 106 -9.85 1.08 -11.92
C MET A 106 -11.13 0.41 -12.45
N ASN A 107 -12.24 1.14 -12.49
CA ASN A 107 -13.50 0.62 -13.03
C ASN A 107 -13.41 0.22 -14.52
N ASN A 108 -12.55 0.88 -15.30
CA ASN A 108 -12.31 0.53 -16.70
C ASN A 108 -11.55 -0.78 -16.88
N LEU A 109 -10.87 -1.29 -15.86
CA LEU A 109 -10.18 -2.59 -15.88
C LEU A 109 -11.17 -3.76 -15.89
N LYS A 110 -12.40 -3.56 -15.39
CA LYS A 110 -13.45 -4.57 -15.25
C LYS A 110 -12.96 -5.83 -14.52
N PRO A 111 -12.42 -5.68 -13.30
CA PRO A 111 -11.89 -6.80 -12.55
C PRO A 111 -12.98 -7.81 -12.20
N ASP A 112 -12.60 -9.06 -12.03
CA ASP A 112 -13.52 -10.10 -11.57
C ASP A 112 -13.81 -9.97 -10.08
N ILE A 113 -12.80 -9.63 -9.31
CA ILE A 113 -12.85 -9.46 -7.85
C ILE A 113 -12.21 -8.12 -7.49
N VAL A 114 -12.85 -7.37 -6.59
CA VAL A 114 -12.24 -6.18 -5.98
C VAL A 114 -11.95 -6.46 -4.51
N VAL A 115 -10.74 -6.12 -4.08
CA VAL A 115 -10.29 -6.26 -2.69
C VAL A 115 -9.82 -4.92 -2.16
N LEU A 116 -10.42 -4.50 -1.06
CA LEU A 116 -10.01 -3.33 -0.28
C LEU A 116 -9.20 -3.84 0.93
N GLY A 117 -7.90 -3.64 0.86
CA GLY A 117 -6.91 -4.24 1.75
C GLY A 117 -6.63 -3.49 3.04
N GLY A 118 -7.58 -2.67 3.52
CA GLY A 118 -7.44 -1.91 4.76
C GLY A 118 -6.79 -0.53 4.59
N ASP A 119 -6.85 0.26 5.66
CA ASP A 119 -6.41 1.65 5.72
C ASP A 119 -7.02 2.54 4.62
N ILE A 120 -8.32 2.31 4.38
CA ILE A 120 -9.10 3.15 3.45
C ILE A 120 -9.36 4.53 4.06
N VAL A 121 -9.52 4.58 5.37
CA VAL A 121 -9.70 5.79 6.17
C VAL A 121 -8.66 5.83 7.29
N ASP A 122 -8.46 6.99 7.93
CA ASP A 122 -7.59 7.14 9.09
C ASP A 122 -8.18 8.13 10.12
N GLU A 123 -7.42 8.42 11.18
CA GLU A 123 -7.84 9.26 12.30
C GLU A 123 -8.24 10.69 11.92
N ARG A 124 -7.80 11.17 10.74
CA ARG A 124 -8.13 12.50 10.23
C ARG A 124 -9.27 12.49 9.23
N THR A 125 -9.67 11.33 8.77
CA THR A 125 -10.81 11.17 7.87
C THR A 125 -12.09 11.58 8.59
N THR A 126 -12.82 12.53 8.02
CA THR A 126 -14.13 12.93 8.57
C THR A 126 -15.19 11.87 8.27
N LYS A 127 -16.32 11.90 9.02
CA LYS A 127 -17.45 11.01 8.71
C LYS A 127 -17.98 11.21 7.29
N ALA A 128 -17.96 12.43 6.78
CA ALA A 128 -18.40 12.72 5.42
C ALA A 128 -17.44 12.14 4.37
N ASP A 129 -16.12 12.30 4.57
CA ASP A 129 -15.11 11.73 3.69
C ASP A 129 -15.16 10.18 3.71
N MET A 130 -15.36 9.58 4.89
CA MET A 130 -15.54 8.14 5.03
C MET A 130 -16.74 7.65 4.22
N GLN A 131 -17.88 8.32 4.29
CA GLN A 131 -19.06 7.97 3.51
C GLN A 131 -18.81 8.15 2.00
N GLU A 132 -18.13 9.23 1.61
CA GLU A 132 -17.81 9.53 0.21
C GLU A 132 -16.91 8.45 -0.40
N ILE A 133 -15.83 8.08 0.28
CA ILE A 133 -14.89 7.11 -0.30
C ILE A 133 -15.50 5.72 -0.50
N PHE A 134 -16.31 5.24 0.45
CA PHE A 134 -16.99 3.95 0.27
C PHE A 134 -18.07 4.01 -0.82
N GLU A 135 -18.74 5.17 -1.00
CA GLU A 135 -19.64 5.37 -2.14
C GLU A 135 -18.87 5.32 -3.48
N GLU A 136 -17.70 5.96 -3.57
CA GLU A 136 -16.88 5.93 -4.79
C GLU A 136 -16.32 4.54 -5.07
N LEU A 137 -15.79 3.83 -4.07
CA LEU A 137 -15.27 2.47 -4.23
C LEU A 137 -16.36 1.47 -4.59
N GLY A 138 -17.57 1.63 -4.06
CA GLY A 138 -18.73 0.80 -4.39
C GLY A 138 -19.23 0.96 -5.83
N LYS A 139 -18.72 1.95 -6.59
CA LYS A 139 -19.02 2.14 -8.04
C LYS A 139 -18.13 1.28 -8.94
N ILE A 140 -17.07 0.65 -8.41
CA ILE A 140 -16.23 -0.24 -9.19
C ILE A 140 -17.02 -1.52 -9.47
N ASN A 141 -17.29 -1.79 -10.76
CA ASN A 141 -17.99 -2.99 -11.16
C ASN A 141 -17.04 -4.19 -11.13
N SER A 142 -17.50 -5.28 -10.54
CA SER A 142 -16.78 -6.55 -10.51
C SER A 142 -17.75 -7.72 -10.73
N THR A 143 -17.26 -8.81 -11.31
CA THR A 143 -18.08 -9.99 -11.60
C THR A 143 -18.53 -10.70 -10.32
N TYR A 144 -17.60 -10.82 -9.35
CA TYR A 144 -17.81 -11.61 -8.13
C TYR A 144 -17.87 -10.76 -6.84
N GLY A 145 -17.92 -9.43 -6.99
CA GLY A 145 -18.12 -8.51 -5.86
C GLY A 145 -16.87 -7.84 -5.33
N THR A 146 -17.11 -7.01 -4.31
CA THR A 146 -16.08 -6.22 -3.62
C THR A 146 -15.99 -6.66 -2.18
N TYR A 147 -14.78 -6.91 -1.72
CA TYR A 147 -14.46 -7.41 -0.38
C TYR A 147 -13.55 -6.44 0.36
N TYR A 148 -13.70 -6.37 1.67
CA TYR A 148 -12.97 -5.44 2.52
C TYR A 148 -12.42 -6.16 3.73
N ILE A 149 -11.19 -5.86 4.10
CA ILE A 149 -10.59 -6.15 5.40
C ILE A 149 -10.21 -4.85 6.10
N PHE A 150 -10.20 -4.84 7.42
CA PHE A 150 -9.74 -3.70 8.19
C PHE A 150 -8.22 -3.61 8.21
N GLY A 151 -7.69 -2.39 8.11
CA GLY A 151 -6.32 -2.06 8.49
C GLY A 151 -6.28 -1.43 9.89
N ASN A 152 -5.08 -1.16 10.36
CA ASN A 152 -4.88 -0.68 11.73
C ASN A 152 -5.39 0.77 11.95
N HIS A 153 -5.60 1.56 10.91
CA HIS A 153 -6.12 2.93 11.02
C HIS A 153 -7.64 3.05 10.85
N ASP A 154 -8.32 2.09 10.22
CA ASP A 154 -9.72 2.25 9.80
C ASP A 154 -10.68 2.53 10.95
N ARG A 155 -10.43 1.96 12.14
CA ARG A 155 -11.24 2.19 13.35
C ARG A 155 -10.80 3.40 14.17
N GLN A 156 -9.86 4.19 13.65
CA GLN A 156 -9.30 5.38 14.28
C GLN A 156 -8.76 5.15 15.73
N PRO A 157 -7.92 4.15 15.99
CA PRO A 157 -7.44 3.88 17.35
C PRO A 157 -6.42 4.90 17.85
N TYR A 158 -5.73 5.61 16.96
CA TYR A 158 -4.64 6.55 17.29
C TYR A 158 -5.11 8.00 17.48
N THR A 159 -6.40 8.22 17.78
CA THR A 159 -6.98 9.58 17.91
C THR A 159 -6.33 10.44 18.99
N THR A 160 -5.74 9.84 20.02
CA THR A 160 -5.01 10.57 21.07
C THR A 160 -3.79 11.33 20.55
N ASP A 161 -3.28 10.96 19.38
CA ASP A 161 -2.13 11.60 18.75
C ASP A 161 -2.51 12.85 17.92
N TYR A 162 -3.83 13.14 17.80
CA TYR A 162 -4.37 14.26 17.04
C TYR A 162 -5.08 15.29 17.92
N GLU A 163 -5.16 16.52 17.42
CA GLU A 163 -5.61 17.72 18.18
C GLU A 163 -6.97 17.56 18.89
N ASN A 164 -7.87 16.75 18.37
CA ASN A 164 -9.22 16.60 18.91
C ASN A 164 -9.40 15.38 19.85
N GLY A 165 -8.47 14.42 19.87
CA GLY A 165 -8.50 13.25 20.74
C GLY A 165 -9.73 12.35 20.64
N ASN A 166 -10.60 12.56 19.64
CA ASN A 166 -11.86 11.84 19.48
C ASN A 166 -12.00 11.27 18.07
N ARG A 167 -12.58 10.09 17.97
CA ARG A 167 -12.98 9.48 16.69
C ARG A 167 -14.04 10.35 16.00
N THR A 168 -13.96 10.47 14.68
CA THR A 168 -14.88 11.26 13.86
C THR A 168 -16.14 10.46 13.47
N PHE A 169 -16.08 9.13 13.55
CA PHE A 169 -17.18 8.19 13.33
C PHE A 169 -17.05 6.97 14.25
N THR A 170 -18.13 6.23 14.41
CA THR A 170 -18.16 4.97 15.18
C THR A 170 -17.89 3.77 14.27
N ASP A 171 -17.57 2.61 14.85
CA ASP A 171 -17.45 1.34 14.10
C ASP A 171 -18.75 0.98 13.38
N SER A 172 -19.90 1.29 13.99
CA SER A 172 -21.20 1.11 13.36
C SER A 172 -21.39 2.02 12.14
N ASP A 173 -20.94 3.29 12.19
CA ASP A 173 -20.98 4.19 11.04
C ASP A 173 -20.13 3.66 9.89
N LEU A 174 -18.91 3.19 10.21
CA LEU A 174 -17.98 2.62 9.26
C LEU A 174 -18.57 1.37 8.59
N THR A 175 -18.99 0.38 9.39
CA THR A 175 -19.58 -0.88 8.89
C THR A 175 -20.80 -0.61 8.02
N GLN A 176 -21.72 0.26 8.46
CA GLN A 176 -22.90 0.63 7.67
C GLN A 176 -22.55 1.30 6.36
N SER A 177 -21.51 2.15 6.34
CA SER A 177 -21.06 2.81 5.10
C SER A 177 -20.49 1.80 4.11
N ILE A 178 -19.70 0.83 4.58
CA ILE A 178 -19.13 -0.24 3.77
C ILE A 178 -20.26 -1.10 3.16
N GLU A 179 -21.14 -1.65 4.00
CA GLU A 179 -22.20 -2.58 3.59
C GLU A 179 -23.26 -1.94 2.69
N LYS A 180 -23.65 -0.67 2.97
CA LYS A 180 -24.57 0.10 2.13
C LYS A 180 -24.09 0.22 0.68
N ASN A 181 -22.80 0.24 0.46
CA ASN A 181 -22.17 0.33 -0.85
C ASN A 181 -21.84 -1.04 -1.46
N ARG A 182 -22.47 -2.12 -0.98
CA ARG A 182 -22.36 -3.52 -1.48
C ARG A 182 -20.94 -4.09 -1.35
N ILE A 183 -20.18 -3.60 -0.40
CA ILE A 183 -18.85 -4.10 -0.07
C ILE A 183 -19.01 -5.08 1.08
N LYS A 184 -18.54 -6.31 0.90
CA LYS A 184 -18.61 -7.35 1.93
C LYS A 184 -17.37 -7.31 2.82
N ILE A 185 -17.57 -7.18 4.12
CA ILE A 185 -16.50 -7.25 5.11
C ILE A 185 -16.14 -8.72 5.35
N LEU A 186 -14.85 -9.03 5.29
CA LEU A 186 -14.27 -10.28 5.73
C LEU A 186 -13.38 -10.00 6.95
N ASN A 187 -13.76 -10.54 8.10
CA ASN A 187 -13.03 -10.36 9.35
C ASN A 187 -12.92 -11.70 10.07
N ASN A 188 -11.81 -12.40 9.91
CA ASN A 188 -11.63 -13.81 10.24
C ASN A 188 -12.72 -14.70 9.61
N ASP A 189 -13.02 -14.41 8.36
CA ASP A 189 -14.07 -15.06 7.58
C ASP A 189 -13.57 -15.39 6.17
N LYS A 190 -14.26 -16.26 5.48
CA LYS A 190 -13.96 -16.62 4.09
C LYS A 190 -15.18 -16.61 3.20
N ILE A 191 -14.93 -16.53 1.91
CA ILE A 191 -15.92 -16.78 0.87
C ILE A 191 -15.32 -17.65 -0.24
N ILE A 192 -16.14 -18.49 -0.84
CA ILE A 192 -15.76 -19.28 -2.00
C ILE A 192 -16.35 -18.61 -3.25
N ILE A 193 -15.49 -18.31 -4.20
CA ILE A 193 -15.83 -17.66 -5.46
C ILE A 193 -15.77 -18.68 -6.58
N ASN A 194 -16.89 -18.85 -7.29
CA ASN A 194 -17.05 -19.76 -8.43
C ASN A 194 -16.58 -21.21 -8.19
N ASN A 195 -16.48 -21.64 -6.93
CA ASN A 195 -15.92 -22.92 -6.49
C ASN A 195 -14.41 -23.10 -6.77
N ASP A 196 -13.70 -22.07 -7.24
CA ASP A 196 -12.27 -22.13 -7.64
C ASP A 196 -11.37 -21.37 -6.66
N ILE A 197 -11.82 -20.24 -6.13
CA ILE A 197 -11.02 -19.39 -5.24
C ILE A 197 -11.64 -19.37 -3.84
N VAL A 198 -10.82 -19.58 -2.83
CA VAL A 198 -11.15 -19.29 -1.42
C VAL A 198 -10.50 -17.98 -1.05
N LEU A 199 -11.32 -16.96 -0.85
CA LEU A 199 -10.87 -15.65 -0.38
C LEU A 199 -11.06 -15.56 1.13
N VAL A 200 -9.96 -15.47 1.87
CA VAL A 200 -9.93 -15.39 3.34
C VAL A 200 -9.57 -13.97 3.73
N GLY A 201 -10.38 -13.33 4.57
CA GLY A 201 -10.05 -12.04 5.18
C GLY A 201 -9.71 -12.20 6.66
N ARG A 202 -8.56 -11.70 7.06
CA ARG A 202 -8.11 -11.72 8.44
C ARG A 202 -8.39 -10.39 9.14
N SER A 203 -8.60 -10.43 10.45
CA SER A 203 -8.56 -9.21 11.27
C SER A 203 -7.13 -8.68 11.35
N ASP A 204 -6.98 -7.38 11.53
CA ASP A 204 -5.66 -6.75 11.61
C ASP A 204 -4.79 -7.31 12.73
N ALA A 205 -3.47 -7.22 12.57
CA ALA A 205 -2.51 -7.75 13.53
C ALA A 205 -2.26 -6.83 14.73
N GLU A 206 -2.87 -5.64 14.75
CA GLU A 206 -2.71 -4.64 15.81
C GLU A 206 -4.02 -4.36 16.55
N TRP A 207 -3.89 -3.77 17.75
CA TRP A 207 -4.98 -3.27 18.59
C TRP A 207 -6.01 -4.34 18.96
N GLU A 208 -7.26 -3.89 19.14
CA GLU A 208 -8.37 -4.76 19.54
C GLU A 208 -8.64 -5.89 18.54
N ASP A 209 -8.37 -5.65 17.25
CA ASP A 209 -8.54 -6.64 16.20
C ASP A 209 -7.56 -7.81 16.35
N SER A 210 -6.34 -7.58 16.90
CA SER A 210 -5.36 -8.63 17.15
C SER A 210 -5.78 -9.65 18.21
N ILE A 211 -6.63 -9.26 19.17
CA ILE A 211 -7.08 -10.11 20.28
C ILE A 211 -7.93 -11.28 19.78
N ASN A 212 -8.70 -11.05 18.71
CA ASN A 212 -9.60 -12.04 18.12
C ASN A 212 -9.08 -12.60 16.80
N ARG A 213 -7.81 -12.37 16.48
CA ARG A 213 -7.22 -12.80 15.23
C ARG A 213 -7.14 -14.32 15.17
N THR A 214 -7.79 -14.90 14.17
CA THR A 214 -7.90 -16.35 13.96
C THR A 214 -6.83 -16.82 12.99
N ASP A 215 -6.23 -17.97 13.25
CA ASP A 215 -5.29 -18.59 12.32
C ASP A 215 -5.98 -19.02 11.03
N VAL A 216 -5.25 -19.00 9.92
CA VAL A 216 -5.82 -19.34 8.60
C VAL A 216 -6.35 -20.78 8.58
N ASN A 217 -5.64 -21.72 9.19
CA ASN A 217 -6.05 -23.14 9.28
C ASN A 217 -7.35 -23.35 10.09
N GLU A 218 -7.71 -22.43 10.97
CA GLU A 218 -8.98 -22.49 11.70
C GLU A 218 -10.16 -21.95 10.86
N ILE A 219 -9.86 -21.11 9.88
CA ILE A 219 -10.85 -20.55 8.94
C ILE A 219 -11.10 -21.53 7.78
N LEU A 220 -10.04 -22.19 7.30
CA LEU A 220 -10.10 -23.16 6.22
C LEU A 220 -10.67 -24.51 6.69
N ASN A 221 -11.11 -25.30 5.74
CA ASN A 221 -11.46 -26.70 5.93
C ASN A 221 -10.82 -27.57 4.83
N GLU A 222 -10.87 -28.90 4.96
CA GLU A 222 -10.22 -29.82 4.02
C GLU A 222 -10.65 -29.61 2.56
N SER A 223 -11.92 -29.26 2.30
CA SER A 223 -12.42 -29.06 0.94
C SER A 223 -11.91 -27.77 0.27
N ASP A 224 -11.35 -26.83 1.05
CA ASP A 224 -10.79 -25.60 0.52
C ASP A 224 -9.40 -25.82 -0.07
N LEU A 225 -8.65 -26.82 0.41
CA LEU A 225 -7.26 -27.07 0.01
C LEU A 225 -7.10 -27.46 -1.47
N SER A 226 -8.17 -27.90 -2.12
CA SER A 226 -8.18 -28.15 -3.57
C SER A 226 -8.37 -26.88 -4.43
N LYS A 227 -8.65 -25.75 -3.81
CA LYS A 227 -8.92 -24.47 -4.48
C LYS A 227 -7.72 -23.55 -4.38
N TYR A 228 -7.73 -22.47 -5.17
CA TYR A 228 -6.74 -21.41 -5.06
C TYR A 228 -7.07 -20.53 -3.83
N ILE A 229 -6.19 -20.55 -2.84
CA ILE A 229 -6.41 -19.87 -1.54
C ILE A 229 -5.72 -18.51 -1.56
N VAL A 230 -6.53 -17.45 -1.45
CA VAL A 230 -6.06 -16.08 -1.34
C VAL A 230 -6.34 -15.56 0.06
N VAL A 231 -5.30 -15.17 0.78
CA VAL A 231 -5.39 -14.54 2.10
C VAL A 231 -5.22 -13.03 1.96
N LEU A 232 -6.17 -12.30 2.50
CA LEU A 232 -6.12 -10.86 2.67
C LEU A 232 -5.68 -10.56 4.11
N ASP A 233 -4.55 -9.92 4.24
CA ASP A 233 -3.98 -9.52 5.52
C ASP A 233 -3.37 -8.13 5.37
N HIS A 234 -3.92 -7.13 6.07
CA HIS A 234 -3.47 -5.76 5.88
C HIS A 234 -1.96 -5.62 6.09
N GLN A 235 -1.44 -6.21 7.17
CA GLN A 235 -0.01 -6.22 7.43
C GLN A 235 0.67 -7.45 6.83
N PRO A 236 1.90 -7.33 6.26
CA PRO A 236 2.66 -8.48 5.73
C PRO A 236 3.30 -9.28 6.87
N VAL A 237 2.47 -9.99 7.64
CA VAL A 237 2.87 -10.82 8.78
C VAL A 237 2.44 -12.26 8.60
N GLU A 238 3.01 -13.15 9.39
CA GLU A 238 2.68 -14.59 9.43
C GLU A 238 2.76 -15.33 8.07
N TYR A 239 3.46 -14.73 7.10
CA TYR A 239 3.55 -15.26 5.74
C TYR A 239 4.25 -16.63 5.68
N GLU A 240 5.27 -16.91 6.51
CA GLU A 240 5.87 -18.24 6.58
C GLU A 240 4.87 -19.30 7.11
N LYS A 241 4.04 -18.92 8.10
CA LYS A 241 3.01 -19.79 8.65
C LYS A 241 1.93 -20.06 7.61
N ASN A 242 1.43 -19.00 6.96
CA ASN A 242 0.39 -19.12 5.95
C ASN A 242 0.84 -19.97 4.75
N SER A 243 2.11 -19.86 4.33
CA SER A 243 2.70 -20.75 3.32
C SER A 243 2.67 -22.22 3.72
N GLN A 244 2.90 -22.55 4.99
CA GLN A 244 2.82 -23.91 5.51
C GLN A 244 1.37 -24.43 5.59
N GLU A 245 0.40 -23.54 5.59
CA GLU A 245 -1.04 -23.84 5.61
C GLU A 245 -1.66 -23.90 4.21
N HIS A 246 -0.83 -24.08 3.16
CA HIS A 246 -1.23 -24.23 1.75
C HIS A 246 -1.90 -22.99 1.13
N VAL A 247 -1.64 -21.81 1.65
CA VAL A 247 -2.04 -20.56 1.01
C VAL A 247 -1.26 -20.38 -0.29
N ASP A 248 -1.93 -20.00 -1.37
CA ASP A 248 -1.31 -19.78 -2.68
C ASP A 248 -0.88 -18.34 -2.86
N LEU A 249 -1.67 -17.39 -2.36
CA LEU A 249 -1.43 -15.96 -2.47
C LEU A 249 -1.80 -15.24 -1.18
N GLN A 250 -0.90 -14.38 -0.69
CA GLN A 250 -1.24 -13.41 0.37
C GLN A 250 -1.09 -12.00 -0.18
N LEU A 251 -2.09 -11.14 0.05
CA LEU A 251 -2.12 -9.73 -0.33
C LEU A 251 -2.06 -8.84 0.91
N SER A 252 -1.11 -7.91 0.93
CA SER A 252 -0.89 -6.99 2.04
C SER A 252 -0.61 -5.57 1.57
N GLY A 253 -0.86 -4.59 2.45
CA GLY A 253 -0.51 -3.18 2.31
C GLY A 253 0.39 -2.71 3.45
N HIS A 254 -0.08 -1.67 4.21
CA HIS A 254 0.46 -1.17 5.48
C HIS A 254 1.82 -0.47 5.41
N THR A 255 2.77 -1.01 4.70
CA THR A 255 4.17 -0.53 4.71
C THR A 255 4.40 0.75 3.93
N HIS A 256 3.45 1.11 3.06
CA HIS A 256 3.59 2.18 2.07
C HIS A 256 4.86 2.07 1.20
N GLY A 257 5.47 0.88 1.11
CA GLY A 257 6.77 0.69 0.48
C GLY A 257 7.87 1.57 1.10
N GLY A 258 7.72 1.95 2.38
CA GLY A 258 8.58 2.88 3.10
C GLY A 258 8.27 4.35 2.84
N GLN A 259 7.45 4.68 1.84
CA GLN A 259 7.02 6.02 1.42
C GLN A 259 8.17 7.01 1.16
N VAL A 260 9.04 7.29 2.14
CA VAL A 260 10.14 8.25 2.03
C VAL A 260 11.47 7.62 2.43
N PHE A 261 12.49 7.78 1.60
CA PHE A 261 13.85 7.30 1.86
C PHE A 261 14.38 7.88 3.20
N PRO A 262 15.02 7.06 4.06
CA PRO A 262 15.44 5.68 3.83
C PRO A 262 14.56 4.61 4.51
N TYR A 263 13.29 4.90 4.83
CA TYR A 263 12.47 4.03 5.68
C TYR A 263 12.27 2.64 5.08
N GLY A 264 11.89 2.52 3.80
CA GLY A 264 11.69 1.23 3.15
C GLY A 264 12.98 0.44 3.02
N THR A 265 14.08 1.12 2.67
CA THR A 265 15.40 0.50 2.64
C THR A 265 15.80 -0.07 4.00
N LEU A 266 15.60 0.68 5.09
CA LEU A 266 15.91 0.22 6.45
C LEU A 266 14.98 -0.93 6.88
N TYR A 267 13.71 -0.88 6.48
CA TYR A 267 12.74 -1.92 6.75
C TYR A 267 13.15 -3.25 6.10
N GLN A 268 13.53 -3.23 4.81
CA GLN A 268 14.05 -4.39 4.09
C GLN A 268 15.37 -4.93 4.69
N LEU A 269 16.29 -4.04 5.07
CA LEU A 269 17.53 -4.45 5.74
C LEU A 269 17.29 -5.13 7.08
N SER A 270 16.15 -4.88 7.73
CA SER A 270 15.74 -5.60 8.94
C SER A 270 15.15 -7.00 8.67
N GLY A 271 15.11 -7.45 7.42
CA GLY A 271 14.58 -8.74 7.00
C GLY A 271 13.06 -8.80 6.86
N ARG A 272 12.37 -7.65 6.87
CA ARG A 272 10.91 -7.55 6.74
C ARG A 272 10.48 -7.32 5.29
N LEU A 273 9.33 -7.84 4.92
CA LEU A 273 8.72 -7.59 3.61
C LEU A 273 8.20 -6.15 3.54
N ASN A 274 8.52 -5.44 2.47
CA ASN A 274 8.19 -4.02 2.36
C ASN A 274 7.34 -3.69 1.14
N TYR A 275 7.70 -4.18 -0.05
CA TYR A 275 7.04 -3.80 -1.29
C TYR A 275 7.37 -4.78 -2.42
N GLY A 276 6.36 -5.15 -3.21
CA GLY A 276 6.53 -5.99 -4.38
C GLY A 276 6.13 -7.45 -4.14
N GLU A 277 6.56 -8.34 -5.03
CA GLU A 277 6.28 -9.76 -5.00
C GLU A 277 7.43 -10.52 -4.32
N TYR A 278 7.08 -11.49 -3.47
CA TYR A 278 8.00 -12.40 -2.80
C TYR A 278 7.52 -13.85 -2.96
N GLU A 279 8.46 -14.77 -3.02
CA GLU A 279 8.20 -16.21 -2.97
C GLU A 279 8.48 -16.75 -1.57
N ILE A 280 7.48 -17.34 -0.93
CA ILE A 280 7.57 -17.91 0.42
C ILE A 280 7.14 -19.39 0.35
N GLY A 281 8.09 -20.28 0.16
CA GLY A 281 7.76 -21.66 -0.22
C GLY A 281 7.01 -21.69 -1.55
N ASP A 282 5.84 -22.30 -1.57
CA ASP A 282 4.96 -22.36 -2.75
C ASP A 282 3.99 -21.17 -2.84
N MET A 283 3.93 -20.32 -1.79
CA MET A 283 3.04 -19.16 -1.72
C MET A 283 3.70 -17.92 -2.36
N LYS A 284 2.89 -17.13 -3.06
CA LYS A 284 3.24 -15.75 -3.43
C LYS A 284 2.74 -14.76 -2.38
N GLN A 285 3.62 -13.85 -1.97
CA GLN A 285 3.25 -12.71 -1.14
C GLN A 285 3.39 -11.44 -1.98
N ILE A 286 2.32 -10.67 -2.12
CA ILE A 286 2.35 -9.35 -2.75
C ILE A 286 2.09 -8.30 -1.68
N VAL A 287 3.03 -7.35 -1.54
CA VAL A 287 2.90 -6.21 -0.64
C VAL A 287 2.77 -4.95 -1.49
N SER A 288 1.59 -4.33 -1.47
CA SER A 288 1.36 -3.06 -2.14
C SER A 288 1.97 -1.90 -1.37
N SER A 289 2.41 -0.90 -2.10
CA SER A 289 2.84 0.37 -1.51
C SER A 289 1.68 1.33 -1.20
N GLY A 290 0.45 0.93 -1.51
CA GLY A 290 -0.76 1.70 -1.23
C GLY A 290 -1.13 2.73 -2.29
N LEU A 291 -2.43 3.07 -2.32
CA LEU A 291 -2.98 4.01 -3.29
C LEU A 291 -2.47 5.44 -3.06
N THR A 292 -2.30 5.83 -1.80
CA THR A 292 -1.78 7.14 -1.41
C THR A 292 -0.67 7.00 -0.36
N GLY A 293 -0.34 8.07 0.34
CA GLY A 293 0.61 8.05 1.45
C GLY A 293 -0.05 8.45 2.76
N TRP A 294 0.65 8.16 3.84
CA TRP A 294 0.24 8.53 5.19
C TRP A 294 1.15 9.61 5.77
N GLY A 295 0.58 10.52 6.54
CA GLY A 295 1.30 11.51 7.35
C GLY A 295 1.99 12.63 6.56
N TRP A 296 2.78 12.33 5.53
CA TRP A 296 3.56 13.32 4.77
C TRP A 296 3.15 13.39 3.29
N PRO A 297 3.01 14.59 2.69
CA PRO A 297 2.61 14.74 1.29
C PRO A 297 3.81 14.54 0.33
N MET A 298 4.62 13.52 0.56
CA MET A 298 5.81 13.21 -0.22
C MET A 298 6.02 11.69 -0.29
N ARG A 299 6.46 11.23 -1.45
CA ARG A 299 6.79 9.83 -1.70
C ARG A 299 7.96 9.72 -2.68
N ASN A 300 9.05 9.02 -2.31
CA ASN A 300 10.23 8.88 -3.16
C ASN A 300 10.96 7.53 -3.01
N GLU A 301 10.39 6.57 -2.28
CA GLU A 301 10.97 5.23 -2.16
C GLU A 301 10.14 4.17 -2.90
N ALA A 302 8.82 4.28 -2.85
CA ALA A 302 7.92 3.48 -3.68
C ALA A 302 6.86 4.40 -4.33
N LYS A 303 6.19 3.93 -5.37
CA LYS A 303 5.12 4.67 -6.07
C LYS A 303 3.79 4.60 -5.31
N CYS A 304 2.85 5.51 -5.60
CA CYS A 304 1.45 5.29 -5.29
C CYS A 304 0.86 4.34 -6.32
N GLU A 305 0.11 3.32 -5.89
CA GLU A 305 -0.39 2.32 -6.83
C GLU A 305 -1.73 1.70 -6.42
N TYR A 306 -2.39 1.12 -7.40
CA TYR A 306 -3.36 0.05 -7.26
C TYR A 306 -2.87 -1.16 -8.07
N VAL A 307 -3.20 -2.35 -7.60
CA VAL A 307 -2.60 -3.58 -8.13
C VAL A 307 -3.66 -4.42 -8.84
N LEU A 308 -3.35 -4.91 -10.04
CA LEU A 308 -4.14 -5.90 -10.74
C LEU A 308 -3.38 -7.23 -10.76
N ILE A 309 -3.98 -8.28 -10.22
CA ILE A 309 -3.41 -9.62 -10.19
C ILE A 309 -4.22 -10.50 -11.12
N ASN A 310 -3.60 -10.99 -12.19
CA ASN A 310 -4.18 -11.94 -13.11
C ASN A 310 -3.73 -13.36 -12.70
N ILE A 311 -4.68 -14.26 -12.49
CA ILE A 311 -4.46 -15.66 -12.12
C ILE A 311 -4.94 -16.51 -13.30
N ASN A 312 -4.03 -17.30 -13.90
CA ASN A 312 -4.26 -18.10 -15.10
C ASN A 312 -3.89 -19.58 -14.88
#